data_e5520597cb141d7f0f01f0d405e4f96a
#
_entry.id   e5520597cb141d7f0f01f0d405e4f96a
#
_cell.length_a   1.000
_cell.length_b   1.000
_cell.length_c   1.000
_cell.angle_alpha   90.00
_cell.angle_beta   90.00
_cell.angle_gamma   90.00
#
_symmetry.space_group_name_H-M   'P 1'
#
loop_
_entity.id
_entity.type
_entity.pdbx_description
1 polymer ?
#
loop_
_entity_poly.entity_id
_entity_poly.type
_entity_poly.pdbx_seq_one_letter_code
_entity_poly.pdbx_strand_id
1 'polypeptide(L)'
;MMKLILLIILSLLCFACQGVAQPSERIVVGAERTEEYLPLLSCQRVAVLANHTAMVGERHLVDMLVAERVNLVGIFSPEHGFRGKADAGEHVNSSIDEQTGIPIWSLYDGNAKRPSDEKMKAFDVLLIDMQDVGLRFYTYYISMIRMIDACADFGRKVIILERPNPNGMYVDGPILDVAKYKSGVGALPIPVVHGLTMGEIAEMAQGEGWSKKCDVRVITCENYTHQSRYTLPIAPSPNLPTQHSIYLYPSTCLFEGTVCSLGRGTDAPFEIYGHPNYKGGAFEFTPRSVDGAKNPPLKDQKCYGVDLRSVEDEAVITAGFNLEYVIDAYRNLNMGEKFFTRMFLLLTGVDYVKEMIMAGHSAEEIRARWQDDVARFKEQRRKYLLYEE
;
A
#
# COMPACT_ATOMS: atom_id res chain seq x y z
N MET A 1 49.98 -46.36 4.72
CA MET A 1 48.77 -46.48 3.87
C MET A 1 47.46 -46.26 4.61
N MET A 2 47.24 -46.80 5.80
CA MET A 2 45.97 -46.67 6.56
C MET A 2 45.62 -45.26 7.03
N LYS A 3 46.61 -44.39 7.37
CA LYS A 3 46.38 -42.98 7.80
C LYS A 3 45.99 -42.03 6.65
N LEU A 4 46.34 -42.37 5.39
CA LEU A 4 46.00 -41.56 4.22
C LEU A 4 44.57 -41.79 3.75
N ILE A 5 44.04 -43.01 3.94
CA ILE A 5 42.66 -43.37 3.61
C ILE A 5 41.67 -42.76 4.61
N LEU A 6 42.03 -42.58 5.89
CA LEU A 6 41.17 -41.94 6.86
C LEU A 6 41.01 -40.43 6.67
N LEU A 7 42.00 -39.75 6.09
CA LEU A 7 41.92 -38.31 5.77
C LEU A 7 41.03 -38.02 4.52
N ILE A 8 41.01 -38.98 3.56
CA ILE A 8 40.17 -38.84 2.33
C ILE A 8 38.71 -39.12 2.65
N ILE A 9 38.39 -40.00 3.61
CA ILE A 9 37.00 -40.24 4.05
C ILE A 9 36.45 -39.08 4.88
N LEU A 10 37.29 -38.37 5.67
CA LEU A 10 36.85 -37.22 6.43
C LEU A 10 36.63 -35.96 5.57
N SER A 11 37.34 -35.84 4.42
CA SER A 11 37.13 -34.74 3.48
C SER A 11 35.89 -34.92 2.58
N LEU A 12 35.40 -36.16 2.40
CA LEU A 12 34.19 -36.45 1.63
C LEU A 12 32.90 -36.30 2.44
N LEU A 13 32.97 -36.25 3.79
CA LEU A 13 31.81 -36.04 4.66
C LEU A 13 31.47 -34.55 4.90
N CYS A 14 32.34 -33.60 4.51
CA CYS A 14 32.08 -32.18 4.62
C CYS A 14 31.41 -31.55 3.39
N PHE A 15 31.12 -32.31 2.31
CA PHE A 15 30.49 -31.78 1.10
C PHE A 15 29.00 -32.14 0.94
N ALA A 16 28.37 -32.73 1.95
CA ALA A 16 26.98 -33.21 1.84
C ALA A 16 25.95 -32.38 2.63
N CYS A 17 26.21 -31.09 2.89
CA CYS A 17 25.22 -30.16 3.42
C CYS A 17 25.20 -28.86 2.59
N GLN A 18 25.17 -28.98 1.27
CA GLN A 18 24.49 -27.95 0.49
C GLN A 18 23.00 -28.25 0.60
N GLY A 19 22.33 -27.60 1.53
CA GLY A 19 20.88 -27.62 1.61
C GLY A 19 20.36 -27.25 0.25
N VAL A 20 19.74 -28.20 -0.45
CA VAL A 20 18.86 -27.92 -1.56
C VAL A 20 17.81 -26.97 -0.98
N ALA A 21 17.86 -25.69 -1.34
CA ALA A 21 16.80 -24.77 -1.00
C ALA A 21 15.51 -25.41 -1.51
N GLN A 22 14.64 -25.84 -0.60
CA GLN A 22 13.31 -26.27 -1.00
C GLN A 22 12.69 -25.14 -1.78
N PRO A 23 12.03 -25.39 -2.93
CA PRO A 23 11.29 -24.36 -3.63
C PRO A 23 10.37 -23.72 -2.59
N SER A 24 10.44 -22.39 -2.44
CA SER A 24 9.57 -21.67 -1.52
C SER A 24 8.13 -22.04 -1.87
N GLU A 25 7.40 -22.60 -0.90
CA GLU A 25 5.98 -22.90 -1.12
C GLU A 25 5.28 -21.62 -1.56
N ARG A 26 4.31 -21.75 -2.49
CA ARG A 26 3.51 -20.60 -2.97
C ARG A 26 2.84 -19.91 -1.79
N ILE A 27 2.92 -18.59 -1.74
CA ILE A 27 2.15 -17.81 -0.79
C ILE A 27 0.66 -17.97 -1.11
N VAL A 28 -0.13 -18.37 -0.11
CA VAL A 28 -1.58 -18.49 -0.17
C VAL A 28 -2.17 -17.28 0.52
N VAL A 29 -2.89 -16.44 -0.21
CA VAL A 29 -3.51 -15.25 0.39
C VAL A 29 -4.74 -15.62 1.22
N GLY A 30 -5.10 -14.80 2.22
CA GLY A 30 -6.23 -15.08 3.11
C GLY A 30 -7.54 -15.34 2.36
N ALA A 31 -7.75 -14.68 1.22
CA ALA A 31 -8.94 -14.90 0.39
C ALA A 31 -9.03 -16.30 -0.23
N GLU A 32 -7.91 -17.01 -0.42
CA GLU A 32 -7.88 -18.39 -0.93
C GLU A 32 -8.15 -19.43 0.16
N ARG A 33 -8.06 -19.06 1.44
CA ARG A 33 -8.31 -19.94 2.60
C ARG A 33 -9.80 -20.00 2.95
N THR A 34 -10.60 -20.40 1.98
CA THR A 34 -12.07 -20.37 2.06
C THR A 34 -12.63 -21.19 3.20
N GLU A 35 -11.99 -22.29 3.58
CA GLU A 35 -12.34 -23.15 4.71
C GLU A 35 -12.27 -22.44 6.07
N GLU A 36 -11.46 -21.38 6.18
CA GLU A 36 -11.31 -20.61 7.41
C GLU A 36 -12.43 -19.58 7.62
N TYR A 37 -12.98 -19.01 6.54
CA TYR A 37 -13.94 -17.91 6.69
C TYR A 37 -15.35 -18.19 6.18
N LEU A 38 -15.56 -19.07 5.18
CA LEU A 38 -16.93 -19.39 4.72
C LEU A 38 -17.84 -19.91 5.84
N PRO A 39 -17.38 -20.78 6.76
CA PRO A 39 -18.20 -21.19 7.90
C PRO A 39 -18.65 -20.04 8.79
N LEU A 40 -17.84 -18.98 8.92
CA LEU A 40 -18.15 -17.79 9.73
C LEU A 40 -19.22 -16.89 9.09
N LEU A 41 -19.42 -17.01 7.78
CA LEU A 41 -20.42 -16.26 7.02
C LEU A 41 -21.78 -16.97 6.98
N SER A 42 -21.85 -18.21 7.45
CA SER A 42 -23.08 -19.01 7.46
C SER A 42 -24.19 -18.30 8.25
N CYS A 43 -25.38 -18.19 7.66
CA CYS A 43 -26.55 -17.52 8.24
C CYS A 43 -26.32 -16.03 8.61
N GLN A 44 -25.26 -15.37 8.11
CA GLN A 44 -25.02 -13.96 8.31
C GLN A 44 -25.44 -13.16 7.07
N ARG A 45 -25.87 -11.90 7.27
CA ARG A 45 -25.94 -10.92 6.20
C ARG A 45 -24.54 -10.34 6.03
N VAL A 46 -23.95 -10.50 4.87
CA VAL A 46 -22.55 -10.15 4.61
C VAL A 46 -22.47 -8.91 3.71
N ALA A 47 -21.68 -7.93 4.11
CA ALA A 47 -21.21 -6.88 3.22
C ALA A 47 -19.72 -7.10 2.93
N VAL A 48 -19.26 -6.67 1.76
CA VAL A 48 -17.84 -6.77 1.35
C VAL A 48 -17.27 -5.38 1.12
N LEU A 49 -16.08 -5.11 1.65
CA LEU A 49 -15.25 -3.98 1.24
C LEU A 49 -14.12 -4.54 0.35
N ALA A 50 -14.21 -4.29 -0.94
CA ALA A 50 -13.30 -4.86 -1.92
C ALA A 50 -13.13 -3.96 -3.15
N ASN A 51 -12.04 -4.19 -3.88
CA ASN A 51 -11.78 -3.61 -5.19
C ASN A 51 -11.41 -4.71 -6.20
N HIS A 52 -10.92 -4.33 -7.37
CA HIS A 52 -10.55 -5.24 -8.46
C HIS A 52 -9.44 -6.25 -8.11
N THR A 53 -8.66 -6.00 -7.05
CA THR A 53 -7.60 -6.91 -6.62
C THR A 53 -8.09 -8.08 -5.76
N ALA A 54 -9.36 -8.07 -5.35
CA ALA A 54 -9.96 -9.08 -4.49
C ALA A 54 -10.23 -10.39 -5.25
N MET A 55 -9.15 -11.12 -5.58
CA MET A 55 -9.22 -12.36 -6.35
C MET A 55 -8.99 -13.58 -5.46
N VAL A 56 -9.76 -14.65 -5.76
CA VAL A 56 -9.60 -16.01 -5.23
C VAL A 56 -9.26 -16.90 -6.43
N GLY A 57 -7.98 -17.18 -6.63
CA GLY A 57 -7.50 -17.73 -7.90
C GLY A 57 -7.84 -16.80 -9.07
N GLU A 58 -8.54 -17.32 -10.07
CA GLU A 58 -8.95 -16.55 -11.26
C GLU A 58 -10.32 -15.87 -11.12
N ARG A 59 -11.01 -16.02 -9.99
CA ARG A 59 -12.37 -15.49 -9.76
C ARG A 59 -12.35 -14.35 -8.77
N HIS A 60 -13.10 -13.29 -9.05
CA HIS A 60 -13.28 -12.23 -8.06
C HIS A 60 -14.01 -12.75 -6.81
N LEU A 61 -13.60 -12.30 -5.62
CA LEU A 61 -14.15 -12.71 -4.32
C LEU A 61 -15.69 -12.63 -4.29
N VAL A 62 -16.26 -11.52 -4.77
CA VAL A 62 -17.72 -11.35 -4.81
C VAL A 62 -18.42 -12.42 -5.64
N ASP A 63 -17.86 -12.73 -6.82
CA ASP A 63 -18.43 -13.76 -7.72
C ASP A 63 -18.32 -15.15 -7.08
N MET A 64 -17.24 -15.41 -6.33
CA MET A 64 -17.07 -16.66 -5.58
C MET A 64 -18.08 -16.75 -4.44
N LEU A 65 -18.25 -15.70 -3.63
CA LEU A 65 -19.20 -15.67 -2.51
C LEU A 65 -20.65 -15.89 -2.98
N VAL A 66 -21.03 -15.31 -4.12
CA VAL A 66 -22.35 -15.55 -4.74
C VAL A 66 -22.51 -17.02 -5.16
N ALA A 67 -21.47 -17.61 -5.78
CA ALA A 67 -21.47 -19.03 -6.17
C ALA A 67 -21.61 -19.97 -4.94
N GLU A 68 -20.95 -19.61 -3.82
CA GLU A 68 -21.05 -20.32 -2.54
C GLU A 68 -22.36 -20.01 -1.77
N ARG A 69 -23.28 -19.25 -2.37
CA ARG A 69 -24.59 -18.88 -1.79
C ARG A 69 -24.51 -18.12 -0.46
N VAL A 70 -23.44 -17.36 -0.26
CA VAL A 70 -23.33 -16.42 0.86
C VAL A 70 -24.41 -15.35 0.72
N ASN A 71 -25.09 -15.01 1.81
CA ASN A 71 -26.11 -13.96 1.81
C ASN A 71 -25.44 -12.56 1.72
N LEU A 72 -24.96 -12.23 0.52
CA LEU A 72 -24.26 -10.98 0.23
C LEU A 72 -25.28 -9.87 -0.02
N VAL A 73 -25.29 -8.84 0.84
CA VAL A 73 -26.30 -7.77 0.83
C VAL A 73 -25.80 -6.46 0.23
N GLY A 74 -24.49 -6.28 0.10
CA GLY A 74 -23.91 -5.08 -0.50
C GLY A 74 -22.38 -5.12 -0.60
N ILE A 75 -21.85 -4.28 -1.45
CA ILE A 75 -20.41 -4.12 -1.73
C ILE A 75 -20.04 -2.67 -1.46
N PHE A 76 -19.12 -2.43 -0.52
CA PHE A 76 -18.47 -1.14 -0.35
C PHE A 76 -17.29 -1.07 -1.32
N SER A 77 -17.27 -0.02 -2.11
CA SER A 77 -16.19 0.22 -3.07
C SER A 77 -15.26 1.32 -2.55
N PRO A 78 -13.95 1.06 -2.43
CA PRO A 78 -12.96 2.09 -2.13
C PRO A 78 -12.66 2.95 -3.36
N GLU A 79 -11.65 3.80 -3.24
CA GLU A 79 -11.09 4.57 -4.34
C GLU A 79 -10.76 3.66 -5.54
N HIS A 80 -10.87 4.16 -6.77
CA HIS A 80 -10.76 3.45 -8.05
C HIS A 80 -11.92 2.51 -8.41
N GLY A 81 -12.95 2.41 -7.57
CA GLY A 81 -14.14 1.63 -7.87
C GLY A 81 -13.97 0.11 -7.68
N PHE A 82 -15.10 -0.57 -7.57
CA PHE A 82 -15.13 -2.01 -7.27
C PHE A 82 -14.48 -2.89 -8.37
N ARG A 83 -14.64 -2.53 -9.64
CA ARG A 83 -14.03 -3.26 -10.77
C ARG A 83 -12.86 -2.50 -11.44
N GLY A 84 -12.29 -1.50 -10.75
CA GLY A 84 -11.04 -0.85 -11.14
C GLY A 84 -11.11 0.14 -12.31
N LYS A 85 -12.30 0.68 -12.62
CA LYS A 85 -12.49 1.57 -13.79
C LYS A 85 -12.54 3.07 -13.45
N ALA A 86 -12.50 3.45 -12.16
CA ALA A 86 -12.60 4.85 -11.75
C ALA A 86 -11.23 5.51 -11.58
N ASP A 87 -11.13 6.81 -11.89
CA ASP A 87 -9.94 7.62 -11.64
C ASP A 87 -9.67 7.82 -10.13
N ALA A 88 -8.44 8.17 -9.76
CA ALA A 88 -8.09 8.53 -8.39
C ALA A 88 -8.94 9.71 -7.91
N GLY A 89 -9.61 9.56 -6.76
CA GLY A 89 -10.51 10.59 -6.19
C GLY A 89 -11.87 10.72 -6.87
N GLU A 90 -12.21 9.90 -7.85
CA GLU A 90 -13.54 9.89 -8.46
C GLU A 90 -14.59 9.35 -7.48
N HIS A 91 -15.69 10.10 -7.28
CA HIS A 91 -16.79 9.66 -6.45
C HIS A 91 -17.57 8.53 -7.12
N VAL A 92 -17.50 7.34 -6.52
CA VAL A 92 -18.33 6.20 -6.94
C VAL A 92 -19.74 6.39 -6.36
N ASN A 93 -20.71 6.72 -7.21
CA ASN A 93 -22.12 6.76 -6.82
C ASN A 93 -22.60 5.32 -6.54
N SER A 94 -23.62 5.21 -5.68
CA SER A 94 -24.29 3.92 -5.45
C SER A 94 -24.88 3.39 -6.76
N SER A 95 -24.56 2.15 -7.10
CA SER A 95 -24.96 1.46 -8.32
C SER A 95 -25.25 -0.01 -8.02
N ILE A 96 -25.53 -0.79 -9.03
CA ILE A 96 -25.70 -2.26 -8.92
C ILE A 96 -24.58 -2.89 -9.74
N ASP A 97 -23.92 -3.89 -9.19
CA ASP A 97 -22.97 -4.70 -9.95
C ASP A 97 -23.72 -5.52 -11.00
N GLU A 98 -23.46 -5.25 -12.27
CA GLU A 98 -24.20 -5.85 -13.40
C GLU A 98 -24.06 -7.38 -13.46
N GLN A 99 -22.93 -7.91 -12.96
CA GLN A 99 -22.64 -9.33 -13.02
C GLN A 99 -23.39 -10.13 -11.94
N THR A 100 -23.52 -9.57 -10.74
CA THR A 100 -24.10 -10.30 -9.59
C THR A 100 -25.45 -9.76 -9.14
N GLY A 101 -25.84 -8.56 -9.59
CA GLY A 101 -27.06 -7.88 -9.13
C GLY A 101 -26.93 -7.30 -7.72
N ILE A 102 -25.76 -7.36 -7.08
CA ILE A 102 -25.54 -6.89 -5.70
C ILE A 102 -25.37 -5.36 -5.70
N PRO A 103 -25.98 -4.63 -4.75
CA PRO A 103 -25.79 -3.18 -4.64
C PRO A 103 -24.33 -2.81 -4.32
N ILE A 104 -23.79 -1.84 -5.05
CA ILE A 104 -22.53 -1.19 -4.74
C ILE A 104 -22.84 0.07 -3.93
N TRP A 105 -22.24 0.18 -2.74
CA TRP A 105 -22.47 1.26 -1.80
C TRP A 105 -21.28 2.22 -1.73
N SER A 106 -21.56 3.52 -1.72
CA SER A 106 -20.53 4.49 -1.39
C SER A 106 -20.07 4.35 0.05
N LEU A 107 -18.76 4.49 0.28
CA LEU A 107 -18.16 4.53 1.62
C LEU A 107 -18.46 5.81 2.39
N TYR A 108 -18.86 6.88 1.69
CA TYR A 108 -18.85 8.24 2.24
C TYR A 108 -20.16 9.00 2.02
N ASP A 109 -21.28 8.30 1.86
CA ASP A 109 -22.60 8.91 1.63
C ASP A 109 -23.35 9.28 2.93
N GLY A 110 -22.82 8.87 4.07
CA GLY A 110 -23.34 9.23 5.39
C GLY A 110 -22.66 10.45 5.99
N ASN A 111 -23.21 10.94 7.09
CA ASN A 111 -22.57 11.96 7.92
C ASN A 111 -21.26 11.41 8.53
N ALA A 112 -20.32 12.32 8.84
CA ALA A 112 -19.04 11.97 9.47
C ALA A 112 -18.10 11.05 8.67
N LYS A 113 -18.16 11.10 7.32
CA LYS A 113 -17.27 10.36 6.43
C LYS A 113 -17.32 8.83 6.62
N ARG A 114 -18.49 8.29 6.89
CA ARG A 114 -18.79 6.86 6.95
C ARG A 114 -20.05 6.52 6.15
N PRO A 115 -20.38 5.26 5.91
CA PRO A 115 -21.64 4.88 5.29
C PRO A 115 -22.85 5.31 6.14
N SER A 116 -24.02 5.44 5.48
CA SER A 116 -25.27 5.77 6.15
C SER A 116 -25.66 4.69 7.17
N ASP A 117 -26.42 5.09 8.20
CA ASP A 117 -26.95 4.18 9.22
C ASP A 117 -27.78 3.03 8.64
N GLU A 118 -28.51 3.29 7.56
CA GLU A 118 -29.28 2.28 6.85
C GLU A 118 -28.39 1.16 6.33
N LYS A 119 -27.29 1.51 5.64
CA LYS A 119 -26.31 0.56 5.13
C LYS A 119 -25.62 -0.19 6.26
N MET A 120 -25.21 0.51 7.33
CA MET A 120 -24.56 -0.11 8.49
C MET A 120 -25.48 -1.09 9.23
N LYS A 121 -26.80 -0.93 9.16
CA LYS A 121 -27.80 -1.86 9.74
C LYS A 121 -28.16 -3.02 8.80
N ALA A 122 -27.80 -2.94 7.52
CA ALA A 122 -28.18 -3.94 6.53
C ALA A 122 -27.41 -5.25 6.65
N PHE A 123 -26.21 -5.27 7.26
CA PHE A 123 -25.33 -6.44 7.37
C PHE A 123 -24.96 -6.75 8.82
N ASP A 124 -24.46 -7.95 9.05
CA ASP A 124 -23.98 -8.45 10.35
C ASP A 124 -22.47 -8.58 10.37
N VAL A 125 -21.87 -8.96 9.24
CA VAL A 125 -20.43 -9.16 9.05
C VAL A 125 -19.93 -8.34 7.86
N LEU A 126 -18.83 -7.61 8.05
CA LEU A 126 -18.07 -6.99 6.98
C LEU A 126 -16.86 -7.84 6.64
N LEU A 127 -16.76 -8.30 5.40
CA LEU A 127 -15.58 -8.98 4.86
C LEU A 127 -14.73 -7.96 4.09
N ILE A 128 -13.44 -7.87 4.41
CA ILE A 128 -12.52 -6.90 3.79
C ILE A 128 -11.46 -7.66 3.01
N ASP A 129 -11.31 -7.33 1.74
CA ASP A 129 -10.28 -7.86 0.84
C ASP A 129 -9.79 -6.78 -0.12
N MET A 130 -8.60 -6.24 0.12
CA MET A 130 -7.96 -5.22 -0.69
C MET A 130 -6.45 -5.39 -0.65
N GLN A 131 -5.78 -5.28 -1.81
CA GLN A 131 -4.33 -5.24 -1.89
C GLN A 131 -3.84 -3.83 -1.52
N ASP A 132 -3.11 -3.72 -0.43
CA ASP A 132 -2.35 -2.53 -0.04
C ASP A 132 -0.89 -2.64 -0.53
N VAL A 133 -0.14 -1.55 -0.51
CA VAL A 133 1.27 -1.51 -0.92
C VAL A 133 2.23 -1.14 0.21
N GLY A 134 1.73 -1.07 1.45
CA GLY A 134 2.56 -0.89 2.65
C GLY A 134 3.01 0.53 2.94
N LEU A 135 2.29 1.54 2.43
CA LEU A 135 2.68 2.94 2.54
C LEU A 135 1.58 3.79 3.18
N ARG A 136 1.98 4.70 4.07
CA ARG A 136 1.07 5.57 4.81
C ARG A 136 0.15 6.39 3.90
N PHE A 137 0.61 6.83 2.76
CA PHE A 137 -0.16 7.65 1.82
C PHE A 137 -0.91 6.82 0.76
N TYR A 138 -0.81 5.49 0.78
CA TYR A 138 -1.68 4.59 0.02
C TYR A 138 -2.92 4.29 0.88
N THR A 139 -4.10 4.76 0.47
CA THR A 139 -5.19 5.11 1.40
C THR A 139 -6.18 3.99 1.76
N TYR A 140 -5.95 2.77 1.31
CA TYR A 140 -6.88 1.66 1.58
C TYR A 140 -6.97 1.31 3.08
N TYR A 141 -5.85 1.36 3.81
CA TYR A 141 -5.89 1.18 5.26
C TYR A 141 -6.76 2.24 5.96
N ILE A 142 -6.82 3.48 5.44
CA ILE A 142 -7.66 4.54 6.02
C ILE A 142 -9.14 4.18 5.84
N SER A 143 -9.52 3.68 4.65
CA SER A 143 -10.87 3.21 4.39
C SER A 143 -11.24 2.04 5.29
N MET A 144 -10.32 1.08 5.47
CA MET A 144 -10.49 -0.04 6.39
C MET A 144 -10.71 0.42 7.83
N ILE A 145 -9.85 1.29 8.37
CA ILE A 145 -9.96 1.78 9.77
C ILE A 145 -11.28 2.52 9.99
N ARG A 146 -11.71 3.36 9.03
CA ARG A 146 -13.01 4.03 9.11
C ARG A 146 -14.19 3.05 9.13
N MET A 147 -14.10 1.98 8.36
CA MET A 147 -15.12 0.93 8.36
C MET A 147 -15.10 0.11 9.64
N ILE A 148 -13.93 -0.19 10.21
CA ILE A 148 -13.80 -0.83 11.53
C ILE A 148 -14.45 0.04 12.60
N ASP A 149 -14.18 1.36 12.62
CA ASP A 149 -14.79 2.30 13.56
C ASP A 149 -16.32 2.34 13.41
N ALA A 150 -16.82 2.35 12.16
CA ALA A 150 -18.24 2.30 11.88
C ALA A 150 -18.87 0.95 12.33
N CYS A 151 -18.18 -0.16 12.08
CA CYS A 151 -18.62 -1.49 12.53
C CYS A 151 -18.69 -1.57 14.05
N ALA A 152 -17.73 -1.01 14.76
CA ALA A 152 -17.74 -0.91 16.23
C ALA A 152 -18.99 -0.15 16.75
N ASP A 153 -19.34 0.98 16.12
CA ASP A 153 -20.51 1.78 16.49
C ASP A 153 -21.84 1.04 16.32
N PHE A 154 -21.90 0.09 15.39
CA PHE A 154 -23.10 -0.69 15.08
C PHE A 154 -23.05 -2.14 15.58
N GLY A 155 -22.00 -2.53 16.31
CA GLY A 155 -21.82 -3.91 16.80
C GLY A 155 -21.70 -4.92 15.65
N ARG A 156 -21.06 -4.55 14.54
CA ARG A 156 -20.82 -5.45 13.39
C ARG A 156 -19.47 -6.13 13.55
N LYS A 157 -19.39 -7.36 13.08
CA LYS A 157 -18.12 -8.11 13.02
C LYS A 157 -17.36 -7.76 11.77
N VAL A 158 -16.03 -7.85 11.83
CA VAL A 158 -15.14 -7.63 10.68
C VAL A 158 -14.26 -8.86 10.48
N ILE A 159 -14.13 -9.30 9.24
CA ILE A 159 -13.18 -10.33 8.83
C ILE A 159 -12.27 -9.70 7.77
N ILE A 160 -10.96 -9.71 8.01
CA ILE A 160 -9.96 -9.22 7.07
C ILE A 160 -9.30 -10.43 6.40
N LEU A 161 -9.37 -10.49 5.08
CA LEU A 161 -8.66 -11.48 4.28
C LEU A 161 -7.30 -10.87 3.88
N GLU A 162 -6.24 -11.37 4.51
CA GLU A 162 -4.90 -10.81 4.35
C GLU A 162 -4.34 -11.01 2.94
N ARG A 163 -3.58 -9.99 2.52
CA ARG A 163 -2.72 -10.03 1.34
C ARG A 163 -1.31 -9.60 1.72
N PRO A 164 -0.28 -10.16 1.07
CA PRO A 164 1.11 -9.78 1.32
C PRO A 164 1.33 -8.29 1.11
N ASN A 165 2.15 -7.68 1.96
CA ASN A 165 2.64 -6.34 1.76
C ASN A 165 3.90 -6.39 0.86
N PRO A 166 3.88 -5.83 -0.37
CA PRO A 166 5.03 -5.87 -1.27
C PRO A 166 6.22 -5.03 -0.79
N ASN A 167 6.00 -4.09 0.15
CA ASN A 167 7.02 -3.31 0.84
C ASN A 167 7.16 -3.71 2.31
N GLY A 168 6.83 -4.97 2.68
CA GLY A 168 6.85 -5.46 4.05
C GLY A 168 8.23 -5.59 4.67
N MET A 169 9.28 -5.72 3.84
CA MET A 169 10.63 -6.07 4.24
C MET A 169 11.39 -4.96 4.96
N TYR A 170 10.88 -3.74 5.02
CA TYR A 170 11.55 -2.64 5.72
C TYR A 170 10.55 -1.62 6.31
N VAL A 171 11.06 -0.81 7.21
CA VAL A 171 10.33 0.32 7.84
C VAL A 171 11.21 1.55 7.71
N ASP A 172 10.66 2.63 7.12
CA ASP A 172 11.43 3.85 6.88
C ASP A 172 10.55 5.09 6.71
N GLY A 173 11.19 6.25 6.80
CA GLY A 173 10.56 7.55 6.63
C GLY A 173 9.98 8.12 7.94
N PRO A 174 9.65 9.42 7.93
CA PRO A 174 9.17 10.12 9.11
C PRO A 174 7.80 9.60 9.57
N ILE A 175 7.60 9.55 10.89
CA ILE A 175 6.30 9.25 11.49
C ILE A 175 5.40 10.48 11.37
N LEU A 176 4.12 10.26 11.03
CA LEU A 176 3.15 11.34 10.89
C LEU A 176 2.92 12.10 12.20
N ASP A 177 3.14 13.41 12.20
CA ASP A 177 2.59 14.31 13.21
C ASP A 177 1.09 14.47 12.98
N VAL A 178 0.29 13.62 13.63
CA VAL A 178 -1.17 13.61 13.47
C VAL A 178 -1.84 14.88 13.96
N ALA A 179 -1.21 15.64 14.86
CA ALA A 179 -1.76 16.90 15.35
C ALA A 179 -1.74 17.98 14.25
N LYS A 180 -0.73 17.96 13.37
CA LYS A 180 -0.55 18.95 12.31
C LYS A 180 -1.00 18.47 10.94
N TYR A 181 -0.75 17.19 10.59
CA TYR A 181 -0.79 16.71 9.21
C TYR A 181 -1.77 15.57 8.96
N LYS A 182 -2.63 15.21 9.94
CA LYS A 182 -3.70 14.22 9.70
C LYS A 182 -4.57 14.65 8.53
N SER A 183 -4.70 13.76 7.53
CA SER A 183 -5.38 14.06 6.27
C SER A 183 -5.92 12.81 5.58
N GLY A 184 -6.41 12.97 4.34
CA GLY A 184 -6.79 11.83 3.48
C GLY A 184 -5.62 10.96 3.03
N VAL A 185 -4.37 11.47 3.10
CA VAL A 185 -3.15 10.73 2.74
C VAL A 185 -2.27 10.36 3.95
N GLY A 186 -2.82 10.44 5.15
CA GLY A 186 -2.14 10.04 6.39
C GLY A 186 -3.06 10.19 7.59
N ALA A 187 -3.46 9.09 8.22
CA ALA A 187 -4.44 9.08 9.30
C ALA A 187 -3.89 8.61 10.65
N LEU A 188 -2.88 7.76 10.65
CA LEU A 188 -2.28 7.13 11.83
C LEU A 188 -0.83 7.60 12.04
N PRO A 189 -0.33 7.61 13.30
CA PRO A 189 1.04 8.00 13.62
C PRO A 189 2.03 6.87 13.28
N ILE A 190 2.14 6.56 12.00
CA ILE A 190 2.99 5.52 11.45
C ILE A 190 4.01 6.13 10.47
N PRO A 191 5.17 5.49 10.22
CA PRO A 191 6.15 5.96 9.23
C PRO A 191 5.62 5.87 7.81
N VAL A 192 6.33 6.46 6.85
CA VAL A 192 5.97 6.42 5.42
C VAL A 192 5.87 4.97 4.94
N VAL A 193 6.91 4.17 5.17
CA VAL A 193 6.91 2.72 4.95
C VAL A 193 6.77 2.05 6.30
N HIS A 194 5.62 1.46 6.57
CA HIS A 194 5.31 0.97 7.91
C HIS A 194 5.63 -0.53 8.12
N GLY A 195 5.84 -1.28 7.03
CA GLY A 195 6.17 -2.69 7.09
C GLY A 195 5.10 -3.57 7.76
N LEU A 196 3.84 -3.17 7.70
CA LEU A 196 2.69 -3.90 8.27
C LEU A 196 1.76 -4.37 7.15
N THR A 197 1.07 -5.49 7.35
CA THR A 197 -0.07 -5.89 6.54
C THR A 197 -1.34 -5.16 6.99
N MET A 198 -2.43 -5.32 6.26
CA MET A 198 -3.71 -4.67 6.59
C MET A 198 -4.27 -5.15 7.94
N GLY A 199 -4.19 -6.46 8.22
CA GLY A 199 -4.59 -7.02 9.50
C GLY A 199 -3.74 -6.52 10.66
N GLU A 200 -2.42 -6.47 10.48
CA GLU A 200 -1.49 -5.94 11.48
C GLU A 200 -1.75 -4.45 11.77
N ILE A 201 -2.09 -3.64 10.74
CA ILE A 201 -2.53 -2.25 10.95
C ILE A 201 -3.83 -2.21 11.77
N ALA A 202 -4.80 -3.08 11.48
CA ALA A 202 -6.05 -3.12 12.23
C ALA A 202 -5.83 -3.51 13.69
N GLU A 203 -5.00 -4.53 13.95
CA GLU A 203 -4.62 -4.95 15.31
C GLU A 203 -3.89 -3.84 16.06
N MET A 204 -2.90 -3.21 15.42
CA MET A 204 -2.14 -2.12 16.01
C MET A 204 -3.01 -0.90 16.30
N ALA A 205 -3.85 -0.50 15.35
CA ALA A 205 -4.72 0.67 15.51
C ALA A 205 -5.69 0.50 16.69
N GLN A 206 -6.25 -0.69 16.88
CA GLN A 206 -7.10 -0.99 18.03
C GLN A 206 -6.31 -1.14 19.33
N GLY A 207 -5.12 -1.73 19.27
CA GLY A 207 -4.25 -1.96 20.41
C GLY A 207 -3.69 -0.67 20.99
N GLU A 208 -3.35 0.29 20.14
CA GLU A 208 -2.85 1.61 20.51
C GLU A 208 -3.95 2.65 20.75
N GLY A 209 -5.23 2.28 20.56
CA GLY A 209 -6.36 3.20 20.75
C GLY A 209 -6.52 4.25 19.65
N TRP A 210 -5.95 4.01 18.46
CA TRP A 210 -6.11 4.88 17.30
C TRP A 210 -7.41 4.62 16.55
N SER A 211 -8.01 3.46 16.77
CA SER A 211 -9.30 3.00 16.26
C SER A 211 -10.14 2.45 17.41
N LYS A 212 -11.46 2.40 17.21
CA LYS A 212 -12.40 1.82 18.16
C LYS A 212 -12.20 0.31 18.27
N LYS A 213 -12.49 -0.24 19.45
CA LYS A 213 -12.52 -1.69 19.63
C LYS A 213 -13.69 -2.30 18.86
N CYS A 214 -13.39 -3.24 17.99
CA CYS A 214 -14.33 -3.98 17.16
C CYS A 214 -13.99 -5.47 17.22
N ASP A 215 -14.96 -6.35 17.01
CA ASP A 215 -14.73 -7.78 16.82
C ASP A 215 -14.11 -8.00 15.42
N VAL A 216 -12.78 -8.03 15.35
CA VAL A 216 -12.01 -8.20 14.11
C VAL A 216 -11.34 -9.57 14.14
N ARG A 217 -11.54 -10.36 13.07
CA ARG A 217 -10.81 -11.59 12.80
C ARG A 217 -9.96 -11.42 11.54
N VAL A 218 -8.70 -11.79 11.63
CA VAL A 218 -7.77 -11.79 10.48
C VAL A 218 -7.58 -13.20 9.97
N ILE A 219 -7.78 -13.42 8.67
CA ILE A 219 -7.44 -14.66 7.97
C ILE A 219 -6.09 -14.43 7.31
N THR A 220 -5.06 -15.00 7.91
CA THR A 220 -3.66 -14.79 7.52
C THR A 220 -3.31 -15.44 6.19
N CYS A 221 -2.25 -14.96 5.54
CA CYS A 221 -1.59 -15.66 4.45
C CYS A 221 -0.82 -16.89 4.97
N GLU A 222 -0.67 -17.91 4.12
CA GLU A 222 0.28 -19.00 4.37
C GLU A 222 1.57 -18.77 3.58
N ASN A 223 2.69 -19.26 4.10
CA ASN A 223 4.02 -19.18 3.47
C ASN A 223 4.50 -17.75 3.20
N TYR A 224 3.98 -16.78 3.95
CA TYR A 224 4.37 -15.37 3.88
C TYR A 224 5.13 -14.98 5.16
N THR A 225 6.21 -14.24 4.97
CA THR A 225 6.93 -13.50 6.01
C THR A 225 7.12 -12.07 5.55
N HIS A 226 7.52 -11.18 6.45
CA HIS A 226 7.83 -9.79 6.05
C HIS A 226 9.02 -9.71 5.08
N GLN A 227 9.91 -10.72 5.04
CA GLN A 227 11.02 -10.79 4.09
C GLN A 227 10.64 -11.34 2.71
N SER A 228 9.40 -11.81 2.53
CA SER A 228 8.95 -12.37 1.27
C SER A 228 8.94 -11.33 0.15
N ARG A 229 9.55 -11.65 -0.98
CA ARG A 229 9.43 -10.87 -2.22
C ARG A 229 8.14 -11.31 -2.93
N TYR A 230 7.11 -10.49 -2.84
CA TYR A 230 5.81 -10.82 -3.43
C TYR A 230 5.51 -9.89 -4.61
N THR A 231 5.49 -10.48 -5.80
CA THR A 231 5.05 -9.78 -7.00
C THR A 231 3.53 -9.80 -7.05
N LEU A 232 2.92 -8.63 -7.10
CA LEU A 232 1.47 -8.51 -7.17
C LEU A 232 0.95 -9.08 -8.50
N PRO A 233 0.00 -10.02 -8.47
CA PRO A 233 -0.56 -10.61 -9.69
C PRO A 233 -1.43 -9.63 -10.48
N ILE A 234 -1.91 -8.58 -9.80
CA ILE A 234 -2.77 -7.53 -10.37
C ILE A 234 -2.24 -6.18 -9.88
N ALA A 235 -2.13 -5.23 -10.79
CA ALA A 235 -1.76 -3.86 -10.45
C ALA A 235 -2.72 -3.27 -9.42
N PRO A 236 -2.23 -2.75 -8.28
CA PRO A 236 -3.10 -2.27 -7.20
C PRO A 236 -3.81 -0.95 -7.54
N SER A 237 -3.31 -0.25 -8.53
CA SER A 237 -3.86 1.00 -9.08
C SER A 237 -3.49 1.13 -10.56
N PRO A 238 -4.31 1.81 -11.39
CA PRO A 238 -3.94 2.13 -12.77
C PRO A 238 -2.63 2.92 -12.89
N ASN A 239 -2.24 3.63 -11.83
CA ASN A 239 -0.99 4.40 -11.80
C ASN A 239 0.18 3.67 -11.11
N LEU A 240 0.02 2.43 -10.69
CA LEU A 240 1.10 1.55 -10.23
C LEU A 240 1.08 0.25 -11.05
N PRO A 241 1.38 0.33 -12.37
CA PRO A 241 1.15 -0.78 -13.29
C PRO A 241 2.21 -1.90 -13.18
N THR A 242 3.36 -1.61 -12.60
CA THR A 242 4.49 -2.54 -12.51
C THR A 242 4.93 -2.76 -11.07
N GLN A 243 5.59 -3.89 -10.80
CA GLN A 243 6.20 -4.13 -9.49
C GLN A 243 7.31 -3.10 -9.20
N HIS A 244 8.04 -2.67 -10.22
CA HIS A 244 9.06 -1.64 -10.12
C HIS A 244 8.48 -0.29 -9.65
N SER A 245 7.34 0.13 -10.23
CA SER A 245 6.65 1.34 -9.79
C SER A 245 6.22 1.27 -8.32
N ILE A 246 5.83 0.08 -7.82
CA ILE A 246 5.46 -0.14 -6.41
C ILE A 246 6.67 0.04 -5.50
N TYR A 247 7.85 -0.42 -5.89
CA TYR A 247 9.09 -0.22 -5.12
C TYR A 247 9.60 1.22 -5.15
N LEU A 248 9.42 1.93 -6.28
CA LEU A 248 9.77 3.36 -6.39
C LEU A 248 8.76 4.28 -5.69
N TYR A 249 7.51 3.84 -5.56
CA TYR A 249 6.41 4.66 -5.06
C TYR A 249 6.68 5.32 -3.70
N PRO A 250 7.33 4.70 -2.69
CA PRO A 250 7.68 5.36 -1.44
C PRO A 250 8.36 6.72 -1.64
N SER A 251 9.29 6.78 -2.59
CA SER A 251 10.13 7.96 -2.84
C SER A 251 9.52 8.90 -3.88
N THR A 252 8.98 8.35 -4.97
CA THR A 252 8.48 9.15 -6.09
C THR A 252 7.10 9.76 -5.85
N CYS A 253 6.30 9.21 -4.94
CA CYS A 253 5.03 9.81 -4.54
C CYS A 253 5.20 11.23 -3.97
N LEU A 254 6.37 11.57 -3.42
CA LEU A 254 6.64 12.92 -2.93
C LEU A 254 6.50 13.99 -4.01
N PHE A 255 6.67 13.64 -5.27
CA PHE A 255 6.48 14.57 -6.40
C PHE A 255 5.03 15.04 -6.54
N GLU A 256 4.02 14.35 -6.03
CA GLU A 256 2.65 14.90 -5.93
C GLU A 256 2.57 16.15 -5.06
N GLY A 257 3.54 16.33 -4.19
CA GLY A 257 3.72 17.51 -3.37
C GLY A 257 4.62 18.59 -3.97
N THR A 258 4.96 18.52 -5.25
CA THR A 258 5.88 19.45 -5.93
C THR A 258 5.27 19.97 -7.24
N VAL A 259 6.04 20.80 -7.97
CA VAL A 259 5.68 21.29 -9.29
C VAL A 259 6.01 20.31 -10.43
N CYS A 260 6.70 19.20 -10.13
CA CYS A 260 7.13 18.22 -11.11
C CYS A 260 6.00 17.25 -11.50
N SER A 261 6.09 16.73 -12.72
CA SER A 261 5.41 15.51 -13.10
C SER A 261 6.16 14.29 -12.57
N LEU A 262 5.42 13.27 -12.17
CA LEU A 262 5.92 11.96 -11.73
C LEU A 262 5.50 10.85 -12.71
N GLY A 263 5.29 11.21 -13.95
CA GLY A 263 4.94 10.26 -15.01
C GLY A 263 3.45 9.89 -15.12
N ARG A 264 2.56 10.39 -14.26
CA ARG A 264 1.11 10.19 -14.50
C ARG A 264 0.73 10.72 -15.88
N GLY A 265 -0.07 9.97 -16.62
CA GLY A 265 -0.42 10.30 -18.01
C GLY A 265 0.66 9.87 -19.02
N THR A 266 1.58 8.98 -18.64
CA THR A 266 2.55 8.30 -19.50
C THR A 266 2.46 6.78 -19.27
N ASP A 267 3.28 6.01 -19.94
CA ASP A 267 3.46 4.56 -19.76
C ASP A 267 4.33 4.18 -18.54
N ALA A 268 4.89 5.19 -17.83
CA ALA A 268 5.82 4.98 -16.71
C ALA A 268 5.46 5.85 -15.47
N PRO A 269 4.22 5.80 -14.95
CA PRO A 269 3.86 6.55 -13.77
C PRO A 269 4.66 6.06 -12.55
N PHE A 270 5.19 7.02 -11.75
CA PHE A 270 6.06 6.80 -10.59
C PHE A 270 7.45 6.20 -10.91
N GLU A 271 7.75 5.94 -12.16
CA GLU A 271 9.07 5.45 -12.62
C GLU A 271 9.90 6.53 -13.32
N ILE A 272 9.31 7.70 -13.54
CA ILE A 272 9.97 8.88 -14.14
C ILE A 272 9.54 10.13 -13.39
N TYR A 273 10.40 11.17 -13.41
CA TYR A 273 10.01 12.49 -12.93
C TYR A 273 10.65 13.60 -13.76
N GLY A 274 10.02 14.77 -13.79
CA GLY A 274 10.58 15.91 -14.52
C GLY A 274 9.66 17.12 -14.57
N HIS A 275 10.16 18.15 -15.30
CA HIS A 275 9.49 19.44 -15.47
C HIS A 275 9.91 20.08 -16.79
N PRO A 276 9.11 20.96 -17.42
CA PRO A 276 9.52 21.67 -18.65
C PRO A 276 10.84 22.45 -18.53
N ASN A 277 11.15 22.94 -17.35
CA ASN A 277 12.36 23.72 -17.06
C ASN A 277 13.50 22.91 -16.42
N TYR A 278 13.39 21.58 -16.38
CA TYR A 278 14.44 20.73 -15.81
C TYR A 278 15.68 20.77 -16.71
N LYS A 279 16.83 21.16 -16.15
CA LYS A 279 18.07 21.37 -16.90
C LYS A 279 18.92 20.11 -16.96
N GLY A 280 19.44 19.78 -18.16
CA GLY A 280 20.37 18.67 -18.35
C GLY A 280 19.74 17.29 -18.27
N GLY A 281 18.42 17.17 -18.18
CA GLY A 281 17.71 15.90 -18.30
C GLY A 281 17.82 15.37 -19.73
N ALA A 282 18.45 14.20 -19.88
CA ALA A 282 18.55 13.53 -21.20
C ALA A 282 17.27 12.83 -21.61
N PHE A 283 16.37 12.60 -20.65
CA PHE A 283 15.08 11.93 -20.86
C PHE A 283 13.97 12.96 -21.07
N GLU A 284 13.15 12.72 -22.08
CA GLU A 284 12.03 13.57 -22.45
C GLU A 284 10.72 12.78 -22.38
N PHE A 285 9.66 13.42 -21.87
CA PHE A 285 8.30 12.84 -21.87
C PHE A 285 7.24 13.94 -21.91
N THR A 286 6.02 13.57 -22.25
CA THR A 286 4.89 14.50 -22.25
C THR A 286 3.67 13.82 -21.64
N PRO A 287 3.22 14.23 -20.45
CA PRO A 287 2.00 13.71 -19.84
C PRO A 287 0.78 13.95 -20.71
N ARG A 288 -0.05 12.94 -20.90
CA ARG A 288 -1.28 12.98 -21.70
C ARG A 288 -2.48 12.54 -20.84
N SER A 289 -3.69 12.89 -21.29
CA SER A 289 -4.90 12.32 -20.70
C SER A 289 -4.99 10.84 -21.07
N VAL A 290 -5.00 9.98 -20.06
CA VAL A 290 -5.17 8.52 -20.18
C VAL A 290 -6.17 8.03 -19.15
N ASP A 291 -6.67 6.81 -19.29
CA ASP A 291 -7.48 6.16 -18.26
C ASP A 291 -6.67 6.05 -16.95
N GLY A 292 -7.29 6.39 -15.82
CA GLY A 292 -6.63 6.49 -14.52
C GLY A 292 -5.87 7.79 -14.27
N ALA A 293 -5.68 8.65 -15.30
CA ALA A 293 -5.04 9.97 -15.18
C ALA A 293 -5.58 10.95 -16.24
N LYS A 294 -6.86 11.34 -16.16
CA LYS A 294 -7.51 12.25 -17.13
C LYS A 294 -6.87 13.64 -17.15
N ASN A 295 -6.39 14.12 -16.01
CA ASN A 295 -5.79 15.44 -15.86
C ASN A 295 -4.44 15.33 -15.11
N PRO A 296 -3.40 14.71 -15.71
CA PRO A 296 -2.11 14.56 -15.06
C PRO A 296 -1.42 15.93 -14.87
N PRO A 297 -0.54 16.08 -13.87
CA PRO A 297 0.28 17.27 -13.74
C PRO A 297 1.08 17.54 -15.03
N LEU A 298 1.20 18.81 -15.42
CA LEU A 298 1.91 19.27 -16.63
C LEU A 298 1.39 18.63 -17.93
N LYS A 299 0.08 18.32 -17.98
CA LYS A 299 -0.59 17.76 -19.15
C LYS A 299 -0.24 18.55 -20.41
N ASP A 300 0.08 17.82 -21.49
CA ASP A 300 0.42 18.33 -22.82
C ASP A 300 1.68 19.22 -22.87
N GLN A 301 2.45 19.30 -21.80
CA GLN A 301 3.71 20.00 -21.75
C GLN A 301 4.88 19.01 -21.92
N LYS A 302 5.84 19.35 -22.77
CA LYS A 302 7.08 18.59 -22.90
C LYS A 302 7.93 18.81 -21.65
N CYS A 303 8.22 17.73 -20.94
CA CYS A 303 9.05 17.70 -19.74
C CYS A 303 10.41 17.07 -20.05
N TYR A 304 11.43 17.53 -19.33
CA TYR A 304 12.76 16.93 -19.26
C TYR A 304 12.97 16.42 -17.84
N GLY A 305 13.73 15.34 -17.67
CA GLY A 305 13.89 14.80 -16.32
C GLY A 305 14.71 13.52 -16.27
N VAL A 306 14.33 12.63 -15.36
CA VAL A 306 15.02 11.40 -15.03
C VAL A 306 14.12 10.21 -15.28
N ASP A 307 14.70 9.17 -15.88
CA ASP A 307 14.11 7.85 -16.09
C ASP A 307 14.69 6.86 -15.08
N LEU A 308 13.86 6.31 -14.22
CA LEU A 308 14.24 5.38 -13.16
C LEU A 308 14.01 3.92 -13.54
N ARG A 309 13.44 3.62 -14.72
CA ARG A 309 13.08 2.27 -15.17
C ARG A 309 14.26 1.31 -15.27
N SER A 310 15.47 1.84 -15.42
CA SER A 310 16.71 1.05 -15.49
C SER A 310 17.38 0.82 -14.13
N VAL A 311 16.82 1.36 -13.05
CA VAL A 311 17.35 1.14 -11.69
C VAL A 311 16.90 -0.25 -11.24
N GLU A 312 17.85 -1.08 -10.79
CA GLU A 312 17.55 -2.43 -10.31
C GLU A 312 16.65 -2.41 -9.07
N ASP A 313 15.64 -3.28 -9.01
CA ASP A 313 14.68 -3.34 -7.89
C ASP A 313 15.37 -3.46 -6.54
N GLU A 314 16.42 -4.29 -6.42
CA GLU A 314 17.15 -4.47 -5.17
C GLU A 314 17.87 -3.18 -4.72
N ALA A 315 18.34 -2.37 -5.67
CA ALA A 315 18.93 -1.06 -5.35
C ALA A 315 17.86 -0.07 -4.84
N VAL A 316 16.66 -0.09 -5.43
CA VAL A 316 15.50 0.72 -4.99
C VAL A 316 15.09 0.33 -3.57
N ILE A 317 14.92 -0.97 -3.31
CA ILE A 317 14.51 -1.50 -2.00
C ILE A 317 15.57 -1.18 -0.93
N THR A 318 16.85 -1.36 -1.25
CA THR A 318 17.97 -1.07 -0.33
C THR A 318 18.05 0.41 0.00
N ALA A 319 17.77 1.30 -0.97
CA ALA A 319 17.74 2.74 -0.73
C ALA A 319 16.58 3.16 0.21
N GLY A 320 15.52 2.36 0.30
CA GLY A 320 14.36 2.63 1.15
C GLY A 320 13.59 3.88 0.75
N PHE A 321 13.15 4.68 1.73
CA PHE A 321 12.53 5.99 1.49
C PHE A 321 13.60 7.00 1.07
N ASN A 322 13.83 7.12 -0.23
CA ASN A 322 14.93 7.86 -0.82
C ASN A 322 14.52 9.29 -1.16
N LEU A 323 15.13 10.28 -0.52
CA LEU A 323 14.90 11.70 -0.76
C LEU A 323 15.78 12.29 -1.89
N GLU A 324 16.78 11.54 -2.40
CA GLU A 324 17.70 12.07 -3.43
C GLU A 324 16.95 12.52 -4.69
N TYR A 325 15.90 11.81 -5.10
CA TYR A 325 15.10 12.19 -6.28
C TYR A 325 14.45 13.57 -6.14
N VAL A 326 13.82 13.84 -5.00
CA VAL A 326 13.17 15.13 -4.77
C VAL A 326 14.19 16.25 -4.51
N ILE A 327 15.32 15.95 -3.86
CA ILE A 327 16.41 16.90 -3.63
C ILE A 327 17.07 17.27 -4.96
N ASP A 328 17.31 16.30 -5.83
CA ASP A 328 17.85 16.52 -7.18
C ASP A 328 16.95 17.48 -7.98
N ALA A 329 15.66 17.19 -8.06
CA ALA A 329 14.71 18.04 -8.75
C ALA A 329 14.61 19.45 -8.13
N TYR A 330 14.63 19.56 -6.80
CA TYR A 330 14.63 20.84 -6.09
C TYR A 330 15.85 21.70 -6.45
N ARG A 331 17.05 21.11 -6.40
CA ARG A 331 18.31 21.78 -6.76
C ARG A 331 18.33 22.18 -8.24
N ASN A 332 17.89 21.29 -9.11
CA ASN A 332 17.87 21.50 -10.56
C ASN A 332 16.98 22.66 -10.96
N LEU A 333 15.76 22.70 -10.46
CA LEU A 333 14.78 23.73 -10.80
C LEU A 333 15.03 25.05 -10.11
N ASN A 334 15.71 25.05 -8.96
CA ASN A 334 16.09 26.24 -8.17
C ASN A 334 14.95 27.24 -7.97
N MET A 335 13.75 26.72 -7.61
CA MET A 335 12.53 27.53 -7.43
C MET A 335 12.28 27.95 -5.97
N GLY A 336 13.16 27.55 -5.05
CA GLY A 336 13.00 27.80 -3.63
C GLY A 336 11.66 27.23 -3.10
N GLU A 337 11.00 27.99 -2.26
CA GLU A 337 9.73 27.55 -1.65
C GLU A 337 8.63 27.21 -2.68
N LYS A 338 8.65 27.83 -3.87
CA LYS A 338 7.68 27.62 -4.94
C LYS A 338 7.75 26.22 -5.57
N PHE A 339 8.81 25.45 -5.29
CA PHE A 339 8.92 24.05 -5.71
C PHE A 339 7.92 23.15 -5.01
N PHE A 340 7.58 23.46 -3.75
CA PHE A 340 6.70 22.65 -2.92
C PHE A 340 5.26 23.16 -2.92
N THR A 341 4.32 22.23 -2.87
CA THR A 341 2.91 22.51 -2.57
C THR A 341 2.60 22.08 -1.12
N ARG A 342 1.39 22.40 -0.64
CA ARG A 342 0.94 21.92 0.67
C ARG A 342 0.92 20.38 0.76
N MET A 343 0.70 19.70 -0.35
CA MET A 343 0.66 18.25 -0.40
C MET A 343 1.98 17.62 0.06
N PHE A 344 3.12 18.25 -0.18
CA PHE A 344 4.42 17.76 0.26
C PHE A 344 4.47 17.55 1.79
N LEU A 345 3.97 18.50 2.56
CA LEU A 345 3.89 18.39 4.03
C LEU A 345 2.91 17.31 4.48
N LEU A 346 1.81 17.09 3.74
CA LEU A 346 0.86 16.02 4.04
C LEU A 346 1.46 14.62 3.76
N LEU A 347 2.28 14.51 2.70
CA LEU A 347 2.94 13.25 2.33
C LEU A 347 4.10 12.93 3.28
N THR A 348 4.96 13.89 3.59
CA THR A 348 6.05 13.70 4.55
C THR A 348 5.53 13.56 5.98
N GLY A 349 4.43 14.25 6.31
CA GLY A 349 3.80 14.22 7.62
C GLY A 349 4.54 14.99 8.71
N VAL A 350 5.57 15.77 8.33
CA VAL A 350 6.43 16.57 9.22
C VAL A 350 6.92 17.82 8.51
N ASP A 351 7.31 18.86 9.27
CA ASP A 351 7.84 20.12 8.74
C ASP A 351 9.30 19.99 8.27
N TYR A 352 10.13 19.36 9.09
CA TYR A 352 11.58 19.42 8.98
C TYR A 352 12.14 18.88 7.67
N VAL A 353 11.45 17.94 6.98
CA VAL A 353 11.94 17.40 5.70
C VAL A 353 12.02 18.51 4.66
N LYS A 354 10.94 19.30 4.50
CA LYS A 354 10.94 20.47 3.59
C LYS A 354 11.98 21.50 4.00
N GLU A 355 12.02 21.85 5.28
CA GLU A 355 12.93 22.85 5.83
C GLU A 355 14.40 22.49 5.59
N MET A 356 14.78 21.23 5.85
CA MET A 356 16.14 20.75 5.66
C MET A 356 16.53 20.65 4.17
N ILE A 357 15.61 20.24 3.27
CA ILE A 357 15.86 20.29 1.82
C ILE A 357 16.16 21.75 1.39
N MET A 358 15.33 22.70 1.84
CA MET A 358 15.52 24.12 1.52
C MET A 358 16.81 24.70 2.11
N ALA A 359 17.26 24.19 3.25
CA ALA A 359 18.53 24.56 3.88
C ALA A 359 19.76 23.90 3.21
N GLY A 360 19.55 22.98 2.24
CA GLY A 360 20.62 22.36 1.47
C GLY A 360 21.20 21.08 2.07
N HIS A 361 20.57 20.50 3.09
CA HIS A 361 20.99 19.22 3.69
C HIS A 361 20.93 18.07 2.68
N SER A 362 21.75 17.04 2.92
CA SER A 362 21.74 15.79 2.17
C SER A 362 20.56 14.90 2.59
N ALA A 363 20.21 13.93 1.74
CA ALA A 363 19.21 12.93 2.07
C ALA A 363 19.58 12.12 3.32
N GLU A 364 20.86 11.82 3.52
CA GLU A 364 21.38 11.11 4.69
C GLU A 364 21.20 11.90 5.98
N GLU A 365 21.54 13.20 5.98
CA GLU A 365 21.35 14.10 7.12
C GLU A 365 19.86 14.22 7.52
N ILE A 366 18.98 14.30 6.51
CA ILE A 366 17.53 14.35 6.74
C ILE A 366 17.03 13.00 7.27
N ARG A 367 17.49 11.89 6.68
CA ARG A 367 17.14 10.53 7.12
C ARG A 367 17.52 10.29 8.58
N ALA A 368 18.64 10.79 9.05
CA ALA A 368 19.08 10.67 10.44
C ALA A 368 18.05 11.21 11.44
N ARG A 369 17.20 12.16 11.03
CA ARG A 369 16.19 12.78 11.91
C ARG A 369 15.08 11.83 12.35
N TRP A 370 14.75 10.80 11.57
CA TRP A 370 13.67 9.87 11.90
C TRP A 370 14.13 8.48 12.32
N GLN A 371 15.44 8.18 12.33
CA GLN A 371 15.94 6.84 12.63
C GLN A 371 15.53 6.34 14.02
N ASP A 372 15.63 7.19 15.05
CA ASP A 372 15.22 6.84 16.41
C ASP A 372 13.70 6.61 16.52
N ASP A 373 12.91 7.40 15.78
CA ASP A 373 11.45 7.24 15.73
C ASP A 373 11.06 5.94 15.05
N VAL A 374 11.73 5.60 13.94
CA VAL A 374 11.56 4.32 13.23
C VAL A 374 11.96 3.15 14.13
N ALA A 375 13.06 3.26 14.87
CA ALA A 375 13.49 2.22 15.81
C ALA A 375 12.44 1.99 16.91
N ARG A 376 11.88 3.05 17.49
CA ARG A 376 10.78 2.96 18.47
C ARG A 376 9.51 2.36 17.85
N PHE A 377 9.17 2.75 16.65
CA PHE A 377 8.01 2.19 15.96
C PHE A 377 8.17 0.70 15.67
N LYS A 378 9.35 0.25 15.24
CA LYS A 378 9.64 -1.18 15.04
C LYS A 378 9.42 -1.97 16.34
N GLU A 379 9.85 -1.45 17.49
CA GLU A 379 9.61 -2.10 18.78
C GLU A 379 8.11 -2.07 19.15
N GLN A 380 7.43 -0.95 18.93
CA GLN A 380 6.00 -0.78 19.23
C GLN A 380 5.13 -1.74 18.39
N ARG A 381 5.42 -1.91 17.09
CA ARG A 381 4.63 -2.76 16.19
C ARG A 381 4.81 -4.27 16.48
N ARG A 382 5.93 -4.70 17.07
CA ARG A 382 6.31 -6.11 17.22
C ARG A 382 5.20 -7.00 17.80
N LYS A 383 4.47 -6.51 18.80
CA LYS A 383 3.37 -7.26 19.45
C LYS A 383 2.11 -7.41 18.57
N TYR A 384 2.05 -6.76 17.43
CA TYR A 384 0.93 -6.79 16.48
C TYR A 384 1.28 -7.53 15.19
N LEU A 385 2.52 -7.99 15.05
CA LEU A 385 2.93 -8.75 13.87
C LEU A 385 2.26 -10.13 13.89
N LEU A 386 1.72 -10.49 12.74
CA LEU A 386 1.08 -11.78 12.47
C LEU A 386 2.02 -12.72 11.72
N TYR A 387 3.14 -12.18 11.22
CA TYR A 387 4.12 -12.90 10.42
C TYR A 387 5.53 -12.65 10.93
N GLU A 388 6.45 -13.57 10.63
CA GLU A 388 7.87 -13.44 10.96
C GLU A 388 8.52 -12.29 10.18
N GLU A 389 9.49 -11.61 10.85
CA GLU A 389 10.32 -10.55 10.27
C GLU A 389 11.53 -11.09 9.50
#